data_f7cb58a2b1a8e71780f395ca73a5d199
#
_entry.id   f7cb58a2b1a8e71780f395ca73a5d199
#
_cell.length_a   1.000
_cell.length_b   1.000
_cell.length_c   1.000
_cell.angle_alpha   90.00
_cell.angle_beta   90.00
_cell.angle_gamma   90.00
#
_symmetry.space_group_name_H-M   'P 1'
#
loop_
_entity.id
_entity.type
_entity.pdbx_description
1 polymer ?
#
loop_
_entity_poly.entity_id
_entity_poly.type
_entity_poly.pdbx_seq_one_letter_code
_entity_poly.pdbx_strand_id
1 'polypeptide(L)'
;MTNPDVSRPSDPARRRWWLSAPVLSLGLTVLLLVLALAWPMLRGLQQGPGAEPATGMPWQIEPAADGSSRVFGLVLGHSTVADVLQRFPDDLRLALVAAPQGHATALEAYVESHRAGFVTGKLVLSFEADPAWLDAARARSPRREIVEGGAQRFGFSPEDLQQAQAAPLSAMTFVPSARLDAATVQQRFGEPAERLTGPEGETQWLYPVWGLAIAVPPEEGPLARAKAVLQYVAPARFAQRLRAPLLSASSPTAS
;
A
#
# COMPACT_ATOMS: atom_id res chain seq x y z
N MET A 1 107.24 -12.12 -2.88
CA MET A 1 106.75 -10.98 -3.62
C MET A 1 105.26 -11.04 -3.71
N THR A 2 104.66 -10.12 -3.15
CA THR A 2 103.30 -9.93 -2.62
C THR A 2 102.25 -9.86 -3.70
N ASN A 3 101.18 -10.65 -3.50
CA ASN A 3 99.95 -10.52 -4.28
C ASN A 3 98.90 -9.89 -3.36
N PRO A 4 98.27 -8.80 -3.67
CA PRO A 4 97.18 -8.25 -2.88
C PRO A 4 95.83 -8.85 -3.29
N ASP A 5 95.14 -9.30 -2.32
CA ASP A 5 93.79 -9.73 -2.28
C ASP A 5 92.85 -8.60 -2.73
N VAL A 6 91.97 -8.89 -3.72
CA VAL A 6 90.91 -7.98 -4.15
C VAL A 6 89.59 -8.49 -3.64
N SER A 7 89.19 -7.95 -2.51
CA SER A 7 87.85 -8.13 -1.92
C SER A 7 86.80 -7.51 -2.86
N ARG A 8 85.81 -8.35 -3.30
CA ARG A 8 84.63 -7.87 -4.02
C ARG A 8 83.62 -7.42 -3.02
N PRO A 9 83.01 -6.25 -3.18
CA PRO A 9 81.87 -5.87 -2.33
C PRO A 9 80.59 -6.65 -2.74
N SER A 10 79.94 -7.21 -1.78
CA SER A 10 78.60 -7.85 -1.89
C SER A 10 77.52 -6.80 -2.08
N ASP A 11 76.87 -6.88 -3.22
CA ASP A 11 75.75 -6.00 -3.64
C ASP A 11 74.45 -6.44 -2.91
N PRO A 12 73.82 -5.59 -2.04
CA PRO A 12 72.60 -5.94 -1.32
C PRO A 12 71.30 -5.60 -2.08
N ALA A 13 71.36 -5.40 -3.43
CA ALA A 13 70.25 -4.82 -4.20
C ALA A 13 69.34 -5.83 -4.89
N ARG A 14 69.29 -7.12 -4.47
CA ARG A 14 68.45 -8.13 -5.13
C ARG A 14 67.30 -8.69 -4.31
N ARG A 15 66.72 -7.97 -3.35
CA ARG A 15 65.65 -8.55 -2.51
C ARG A 15 64.32 -7.79 -2.52
N ARG A 16 64.04 -7.01 -3.57
CA ARG A 16 62.78 -6.24 -3.67
C ARG A 16 62.00 -6.39 -4.97
N TRP A 17 62.21 -7.44 -5.76
CA TRP A 17 61.61 -7.50 -7.09
C TRP A 17 60.49 -8.55 -7.27
N TRP A 18 59.99 -9.12 -6.26
CA TRP A 18 58.79 -9.97 -6.38
C TRP A 18 57.64 -9.57 -5.47
N LEU A 19 57.52 -8.30 -5.16
CA LEU A 19 56.22 -7.67 -4.99
C LEU A 19 55.67 -7.37 -6.38
N SER A 20 55.62 -8.44 -7.18
CA SER A 20 55.25 -8.44 -8.57
C SER A 20 53.79 -8.08 -8.75
N ALA A 21 53.46 -7.42 -9.84
CA ALA A 21 52.16 -6.99 -10.29
C ALA A 21 50.95 -7.89 -9.95
N PRO A 22 51.02 -9.24 -9.89
CA PRO A 22 49.91 -10.08 -9.53
C PRO A 22 49.46 -9.96 -8.05
N VAL A 23 50.38 -9.65 -7.11
CA VAL A 23 49.99 -9.49 -5.69
C VAL A 23 49.30 -8.15 -5.45
N LEU A 24 49.77 -7.09 -6.17
CA LEU A 24 49.12 -5.78 -6.15
C LEU A 24 47.75 -5.83 -6.84
N SER A 25 47.62 -6.57 -7.97
CA SER A 25 46.32 -6.72 -8.65
C SER A 25 45.33 -7.54 -7.83
N LEU A 26 45.77 -8.62 -7.18
CA LEU A 26 44.92 -9.41 -6.30
C LEU A 26 44.45 -8.58 -5.09
N GLY A 27 45.36 -7.81 -4.46
CA GLY A 27 45.03 -6.91 -3.35
C GLY A 27 44.02 -5.82 -3.75
N LEU A 28 44.18 -5.25 -4.95
CA LEU A 28 43.25 -4.24 -5.48
C LEU A 28 41.87 -4.85 -5.79
N THR A 29 41.82 -6.08 -6.34
CA THR A 29 40.57 -6.79 -6.62
C THR A 29 39.84 -7.13 -5.34
N VAL A 30 40.52 -7.64 -4.31
CA VAL A 30 39.94 -7.91 -3.01
C VAL A 30 39.44 -6.63 -2.33
N LEU A 31 40.21 -5.53 -2.43
CA LEU A 31 39.78 -4.24 -1.88
C LEU A 31 38.53 -3.71 -2.57
N LEU A 32 38.45 -3.82 -3.91
CA LEU A 32 37.26 -3.41 -4.68
C LEU A 32 36.05 -4.29 -4.37
N LEU A 33 36.25 -5.59 -4.16
CA LEU A 33 35.19 -6.52 -3.74
C LEU A 33 34.68 -6.21 -2.31
N VAL A 34 35.58 -5.92 -1.39
CA VAL A 34 35.24 -5.49 -0.03
C VAL A 34 34.50 -4.15 -0.05
N LEU A 35 34.99 -3.19 -0.85
CA LEU A 35 34.30 -1.91 -1.06
C LEU A 35 32.92 -2.08 -1.68
N ALA A 36 32.77 -2.96 -2.67
CA ALA A 36 31.48 -3.24 -3.31
C ALA A 36 30.48 -3.93 -2.36
N LEU A 37 30.95 -4.81 -1.47
CA LEU A 37 30.13 -5.46 -0.45
C LEU A 37 29.85 -4.53 0.76
N ALA A 38 30.80 -3.65 1.10
CA ALA A 38 30.63 -2.69 2.18
C ALA A 38 29.81 -1.44 1.74
N TRP A 39 29.76 -1.14 0.44
CA TRP A 39 29.06 0.04 -0.09
C TRP A 39 27.57 0.10 0.27
N PRO A 40 26.77 -0.98 0.15
CA PRO A 40 25.38 -0.94 0.61
C PRO A 40 25.27 -0.82 2.14
N MET A 41 26.24 -1.36 2.88
CA MET A 41 26.28 -1.24 4.34
C MET A 41 26.68 0.17 4.80
N LEU A 42 27.65 0.80 4.13
CA LEU A 42 28.02 2.20 4.35
C LEU A 42 26.91 3.18 3.92
N ARG A 43 26.20 2.91 2.82
CA ARG A 43 25.02 3.68 2.44
C ARG A 43 23.89 3.56 3.46
N GLY A 44 23.70 2.39 4.08
CA GLY A 44 22.78 2.20 5.19
C GLY A 44 23.18 2.99 6.46
N LEU A 45 24.46 3.19 6.69
CA LEU A 45 24.99 4.00 7.80
C LEU A 45 25.02 5.52 7.50
N GLN A 46 25.07 5.90 6.22
CA GLN A 46 24.97 7.30 5.76
C GLN A 46 23.51 7.77 5.59
N GLN A 47 22.55 6.86 5.52
CA GLN A 47 21.17 7.15 5.84
C GLN A 47 21.10 7.31 7.37
N GLY A 48 21.56 8.49 7.83
CA GLY A 48 21.48 8.90 9.22
C GLY A 48 20.02 8.83 9.74
N PRO A 49 19.75 9.15 11.02
CA PRO A 49 18.42 9.17 11.63
C PRO A 49 17.52 10.28 11.07
N GLY A 50 17.49 10.41 9.75
CA GLY A 50 16.75 11.35 8.91
C GLY A 50 16.19 10.70 7.65
N ALA A 51 16.15 9.36 7.52
CA ALA A 51 15.21 8.74 6.61
C ALA A 51 13.82 9.16 7.11
N GLU A 52 13.18 10.08 6.40
CA GLU A 52 11.80 10.45 6.71
C GLU A 52 11.03 9.14 6.94
N PRO A 53 10.33 8.99 8.09
CA PRO A 53 9.58 7.78 8.34
C PRO A 53 8.68 7.55 7.15
N ALA A 54 8.75 6.36 6.55
CA ALA A 54 7.98 6.04 5.36
C ALA A 54 6.53 6.42 5.62
N THR A 55 6.08 7.49 4.95
CA THR A 55 4.75 8.08 5.15
C THR A 55 3.73 7.37 4.29
N GLY A 56 2.47 7.38 4.72
CA GLY A 56 1.36 6.81 3.96
C GLY A 56 1.21 5.29 4.09
N MET A 57 1.69 4.70 5.20
CA MET A 57 1.45 3.29 5.50
C MET A 57 -0.02 3.03 5.83
N PRO A 58 -0.53 1.81 5.58
CA PRO A 58 -1.93 1.47 5.87
C PRO A 58 -2.34 1.65 7.34
N TRP A 59 -1.39 1.57 8.28
CA TRP A 59 -1.59 1.76 9.72
C TRP A 59 -1.31 3.17 10.21
N GLN A 60 -0.85 4.07 9.34
CA GLN A 60 -0.68 5.49 9.66
C GLN A 60 -2.00 6.21 9.42
N ILE A 61 -2.87 6.12 10.41
CA ILE A 61 -4.20 6.72 10.40
C ILE A 61 -4.18 7.88 11.40
N GLU A 62 -4.58 9.06 10.97
CA GLU A 62 -4.61 10.27 11.78
C GLU A 62 -6.08 10.69 12.01
N PRO A 63 -6.71 10.29 13.12
CA PRO A 63 -8.05 10.76 13.46
C PRO A 63 -8.01 12.26 13.78
N ALA A 64 -9.05 12.99 13.36
CA ALA A 64 -9.23 14.40 13.65
C ALA A 64 -10.40 14.64 14.62
N ALA A 65 -10.37 15.79 15.30
CA ALA A 65 -11.38 16.14 16.31
C ALA A 65 -12.80 16.32 15.75
N ASP A 66 -12.92 16.58 14.45
CA ASP A 66 -14.19 16.68 13.73
C ASP A 66 -14.81 15.33 13.37
N GLY A 67 -14.17 14.22 13.77
CA GLY A 67 -14.60 12.87 13.48
C GLY A 67 -14.21 12.38 12.08
N SER A 68 -13.38 13.11 11.35
CA SER A 68 -12.70 12.66 10.13
C SER A 68 -11.43 11.87 10.45
N SER A 69 -10.79 11.29 9.44
CA SER A 69 -9.44 10.73 9.56
C SER A 69 -8.68 10.88 8.25
N ARG A 70 -7.35 11.02 8.37
CA ARG A 70 -6.44 11.05 7.22
C ARG A 70 -5.78 9.70 7.04
N VAL A 71 -5.85 9.16 5.81
CA VAL A 71 -5.21 7.91 5.41
C VAL A 71 -4.67 8.08 3.99
N PHE A 72 -3.48 7.58 3.67
CA PHE A 72 -2.83 7.70 2.35
C PHE A 72 -2.74 9.15 1.82
N GLY A 73 -2.74 10.13 2.74
CA GLY A 73 -2.73 11.56 2.40
C GLY A 73 -4.10 12.16 2.05
N LEU A 74 -5.16 11.36 2.07
CA LEU A 74 -6.55 11.78 1.84
C LEU A 74 -7.33 11.86 3.15
N VAL A 75 -8.28 12.78 3.24
CA VAL A 75 -9.14 12.99 4.42
C VAL A 75 -10.55 12.47 4.12
N LEU A 76 -10.94 11.42 4.83
CA LEU A 76 -12.28 10.83 4.72
C LEU A 76 -13.37 11.82 5.16
N GLY A 77 -14.36 12.01 4.30
CA GLY A 77 -15.43 12.98 4.48
C GLY A 77 -15.14 14.38 3.92
N HIS A 78 -13.87 14.68 3.55
CA HIS A 78 -13.48 16.02 3.07
C HIS A 78 -12.80 16.00 1.70
N SER A 79 -11.83 15.11 1.48
CA SER A 79 -11.18 15.01 0.16
C SER A 79 -12.21 14.67 -0.92
N THR A 80 -12.08 15.31 -2.07
CA THR A 80 -13.02 15.16 -3.20
C THR A 80 -12.43 14.29 -4.31
N VAL A 81 -13.23 13.97 -5.30
CA VAL A 81 -12.75 13.34 -6.55
C VAL A 81 -11.64 14.17 -7.18
N ALA A 82 -11.74 15.51 -7.17
CA ALA A 82 -10.71 16.39 -7.72
C ALA A 82 -9.38 16.23 -6.98
N ASP A 83 -9.39 16.14 -5.65
CA ASP A 83 -8.19 15.90 -4.83
C ASP A 83 -7.57 14.54 -5.13
N VAL A 84 -8.41 13.52 -5.32
CA VAL A 84 -7.96 12.16 -5.66
C VAL A 84 -7.36 12.11 -7.07
N LEU A 85 -7.95 12.77 -8.06
CA LEU A 85 -7.40 12.90 -9.41
C LEU A 85 -6.04 13.61 -9.39
N GLN A 86 -5.88 14.65 -8.59
CA GLN A 86 -4.61 15.34 -8.42
C GLN A 86 -3.57 14.46 -7.72
N ARG A 87 -3.99 13.63 -6.78
CA ARG A 87 -3.10 12.74 -6.01
C ARG A 87 -2.60 11.54 -6.81
N PHE A 88 -3.41 11.03 -7.76
CA PHE A 88 -3.14 9.83 -8.57
C PHE A 88 -3.34 10.12 -10.07
N PRO A 89 -2.54 10.99 -10.69
CA PRO A 89 -2.82 11.48 -12.04
C PRO A 89 -2.75 10.38 -13.12
N ASP A 90 -1.86 9.39 -12.95
CA ASP A 90 -1.55 8.43 -14.01
C ASP A 90 -2.24 7.06 -13.83
N ASP A 91 -2.57 6.68 -12.60
CA ASP A 91 -3.00 5.31 -12.26
C ASP A 91 -4.49 5.21 -11.88
N LEU A 92 -5.20 6.33 -11.82
CA LEU A 92 -6.57 6.37 -11.36
C LEU A 92 -7.57 6.08 -12.48
N ARG A 93 -8.51 5.18 -12.20
CA ARG A 93 -9.68 4.95 -13.05
C ARG A 93 -10.94 5.31 -12.28
N LEU A 94 -11.58 6.42 -12.67
CA LEU A 94 -12.86 6.85 -12.12
C LEU A 94 -14.00 6.27 -12.95
N ALA A 95 -15.03 5.71 -12.29
CA ALA A 95 -16.18 5.12 -12.95
C ALA A 95 -17.44 5.18 -12.07
N LEU A 96 -18.60 5.12 -12.71
CA LEU A 96 -19.82 4.68 -12.06
C LEU A 96 -19.83 3.15 -12.06
N VAL A 97 -20.11 2.54 -10.92
CA VAL A 97 -20.11 1.08 -10.76
C VAL A 97 -21.51 0.63 -10.34
N ALA A 98 -22.06 -0.33 -11.06
CA ALA A 98 -23.31 -0.98 -10.69
C ALA A 98 -23.05 -2.47 -10.40
N ALA A 99 -23.66 -2.99 -9.31
CA ALA A 99 -23.64 -4.39 -9.00
C ALA A 99 -24.29 -5.25 -10.12
N PRO A 100 -24.01 -6.57 -10.20
CA PRO A 100 -24.55 -7.43 -11.26
C PRO A 100 -26.06 -7.41 -11.34
N GLN A 101 -26.77 -7.22 -10.23
CA GLN A 101 -28.23 -7.14 -10.15
C GLN A 101 -28.78 -5.72 -10.29
N GLY A 102 -27.94 -4.74 -10.55
CA GLY A 102 -28.31 -3.42 -11.07
C GLY A 102 -29.00 -2.46 -10.11
N HIS A 103 -29.04 -2.74 -8.79
CA HIS A 103 -29.89 -2.00 -7.88
C HIS A 103 -29.32 -0.70 -7.31
N ALA A 104 -28.02 -0.51 -7.35
CA ALA A 104 -27.40 0.73 -6.90
C ALA A 104 -26.19 1.08 -7.76
N THR A 105 -26.10 2.35 -8.13
CA THR A 105 -24.93 2.91 -8.79
C THR A 105 -24.06 3.58 -7.73
N ALA A 106 -22.76 3.31 -7.75
CA ALA A 106 -21.77 3.94 -6.89
C ALA A 106 -20.78 4.75 -7.73
N LEU A 107 -20.26 5.83 -7.16
CA LEU A 107 -19.15 6.59 -7.74
C LEU A 107 -17.86 6.07 -7.11
N GLU A 108 -16.99 5.46 -7.89
CA GLU A 108 -15.77 4.85 -7.42
C GLU A 108 -14.55 5.23 -8.25
N ALA A 109 -13.42 5.31 -7.60
CA ALA A 109 -12.13 5.38 -8.26
C ALA A 109 -11.27 4.19 -7.85
N TYR A 110 -10.43 3.73 -8.76
CA TYR A 110 -9.64 2.53 -8.63
C TYR A 110 -8.19 2.77 -9.00
N VAL A 111 -7.27 2.40 -8.12
CA VAL A 111 -5.83 2.40 -8.34
C VAL A 111 -5.32 0.97 -8.24
N GLU A 112 -4.85 0.41 -9.37
CA GLU A 112 -4.44 -0.99 -9.47
C GLU A 112 -3.21 -1.31 -8.60
N SER A 113 -2.27 -0.38 -8.50
CA SER A 113 -1.01 -0.59 -7.79
C SER A 113 -0.62 0.64 -6.97
N HIS A 114 -1.37 0.88 -5.89
CA HIS A 114 -1.03 1.94 -4.93
C HIS A 114 0.16 1.51 -4.08
N ARG A 115 1.16 2.39 -3.98
CA ARG A 115 2.31 2.24 -3.08
C ARG A 115 2.07 3.02 -1.79
N ALA A 116 1.78 2.29 -0.72
CA ALA A 116 1.62 2.80 0.64
C ALA A 116 2.93 2.57 1.42
N GLY A 117 3.88 3.49 1.30
CA GLY A 117 5.24 3.33 1.80
C GLY A 117 5.96 2.14 1.15
N PHE A 118 6.26 1.09 1.91
CA PHE A 118 6.84 -0.16 1.39
C PHE A 118 5.78 -1.25 1.09
N VAL A 119 4.51 -0.99 1.38
CA VAL A 119 3.41 -1.91 1.08
C VAL A 119 2.75 -1.50 -0.23
N THR A 120 2.60 -2.43 -1.16
CA THR A 120 1.83 -2.21 -2.39
C THR A 120 0.48 -2.93 -2.30
N GLY A 121 -0.52 -2.40 -2.97
CA GLY A 121 -1.85 -3.01 -3.00
C GLY A 121 -2.81 -2.31 -3.95
N LYS A 122 -3.99 -2.87 -4.07
CA LYS A 122 -5.10 -2.26 -4.80
C LYS A 122 -5.84 -1.30 -3.88
N LEU A 123 -6.18 -0.12 -4.39
CA LEU A 123 -6.94 0.88 -3.64
C LEU A 123 -8.23 1.20 -4.39
N VAL A 124 -9.35 1.06 -3.70
CA VAL A 124 -10.67 1.48 -4.16
C VAL A 124 -11.13 2.65 -3.30
N LEU A 125 -11.61 3.69 -3.92
CA LEU A 125 -12.06 4.92 -3.30
C LEU A 125 -13.54 5.10 -3.65
N SER A 126 -14.41 5.18 -2.65
CA SER A 126 -15.85 5.37 -2.84
C SER A 126 -16.24 6.79 -2.43
N PHE A 127 -17.08 7.42 -3.23
CA PHE A 127 -17.50 8.80 -3.02
C PHE A 127 -19.00 8.89 -2.72
N GLU A 128 -19.38 9.92 -2.00
CA GLU A 128 -20.77 10.20 -1.70
C GLU A 128 -21.37 11.10 -2.79
N ALA A 129 -22.43 10.64 -3.43
CA ALA A 129 -23.13 11.38 -4.47
C ALA A 129 -24.63 11.12 -4.40
N ASP A 130 -25.42 12.02 -4.96
CA ASP A 130 -26.87 11.89 -5.03
C ASP A 130 -27.26 10.64 -5.85
N PRO A 131 -28.05 9.71 -5.31
CA PRO A 131 -28.46 8.51 -6.04
C PRO A 131 -29.21 8.80 -7.34
N ALA A 132 -30.03 9.84 -7.38
CA ALA A 132 -30.77 10.22 -8.58
C ALA A 132 -29.82 10.74 -9.67
N TRP A 133 -28.80 11.51 -9.28
CA TRP A 133 -27.75 11.91 -10.21
C TRP A 133 -26.92 10.73 -10.70
N LEU A 134 -26.55 9.79 -9.82
CA LEU A 134 -25.79 8.60 -10.20
C LEU A 134 -26.53 7.77 -11.26
N ASP A 135 -27.84 7.56 -11.08
CA ASP A 135 -28.66 6.81 -12.03
C ASP A 135 -28.84 7.57 -13.36
N ALA A 136 -29.02 8.88 -13.31
CA ALA A 136 -29.10 9.71 -14.50
C ALA A 136 -27.76 9.75 -15.27
N ALA A 137 -26.62 9.88 -14.57
CA ALA A 137 -25.30 9.86 -15.18
C ALA A 137 -24.99 8.48 -15.81
N ARG A 138 -25.39 7.39 -15.14
CA ARG A 138 -25.30 6.04 -15.69
C ARG A 138 -26.09 5.90 -16.98
N ALA A 139 -27.32 6.43 -17.03
CA ALA A 139 -28.16 6.37 -18.22
C ALA A 139 -27.58 7.17 -19.41
N ARG A 140 -26.84 8.26 -19.14
CA ARG A 140 -26.15 9.08 -20.14
C ARG A 140 -24.76 8.59 -20.51
N SER A 141 -24.26 7.54 -19.83
CA SER A 141 -22.89 7.08 -20.00
C SER A 141 -22.58 6.71 -21.46
N PRO A 142 -21.49 7.24 -22.03
CA PRO A 142 -21.07 6.91 -23.39
C PRO A 142 -20.40 5.53 -23.51
N ARG A 143 -20.04 4.93 -22.37
CA ARG A 143 -19.26 3.67 -22.34
C ARG A 143 -19.71 2.78 -21.19
N ARG A 144 -19.92 1.52 -21.51
CA ARG A 144 -20.22 0.45 -20.55
C ARG A 144 -19.22 -0.69 -20.71
N GLU A 145 -18.71 -1.19 -19.60
CA GLU A 145 -17.80 -2.32 -19.53
C GLU A 145 -18.30 -3.30 -18.46
N ILE A 146 -18.27 -4.60 -18.74
CA ILE A 146 -18.54 -5.63 -17.76
C ILE A 146 -17.17 -6.10 -17.22
N VAL A 147 -17.00 -6.04 -15.90
CA VAL A 147 -15.77 -6.48 -15.24
C VAL A 147 -15.94 -7.84 -14.60
N GLU A 148 -14.83 -8.42 -14.17
CA GLU A 148 -14.81 -9.68 -13.46
C GLU A 148 -15.79 -9.67 -12.27
N GLY A 149 -16.56 -10.75 -12.08
CA GLY A 149 -17.65 -10.81 -11.10
C GLY A 149 -18.98 -10.24 -11.57
N GLY A 150 -19.09 -9.79 -12.84
CA GLY A 150 -20.35 -9.35 -13.45
C GLY A 150 -20.77 -7.91 -13.10
N ALA A 151 -19.97 -7.19 -12.31
CA ALA A 151 -20.20 -5.78 -12.08
C ALA A 151 -20.03 -4.97 -13.38
N GLN A 152 -20.72 -3.85 -13.47
CA GLN A 152 -20.72 -3.01 -14.66
C GLN A 152 -20.09 -1.66 -14.33
N ARG A 153 -19.14 -1.25 -15.16
CA ARG A 153 -18.52 0.08 -15.10
C ARG A 153 -19.05 0.95 -16.22
N PHE A 154 -19.33 2.21 -15.90
CA PHE A 154 -19.80 3.20 -16.84
C PHE A 154 -18.86 4.40 -16.84
N GLY A 155 -18.56 4.91 -18.02
CA GLY A 155 -17.79 6.13 -18.19
C GLY A 155 -18.63 7.38 -17.96
N PHE A 156 -18.00 8.55 -17.95
CA PHE A 156 -18.66 9.83 -17.77
C PHE A 156 -18.78 10.59 -19.07
N SER A 157 -19.86 11.35 -19.22
CA SER A 157 -19.89 12.50 -20.11
C SER A 157 -18.98 13.61 -19.54
N PRO A 158 -18.51 14.59 -20.34
CA PRO A 158 -17.72 15.71 -19.82
C PRO A 158 -18.44 16.48 -18.69
N GLU A 159 -19.75 16.66 -18.80
CA GLU A 159 -20.57 17.35 -17.79
C GLU A 159 -20.66 16.54 -16.50
N ASP A 160 -20.94 15.23 -16.60
CA ASP A 160 -21.01 14.36 -15.43
C ASP A 160 -19.65 14.23 -14.74
N LEU A 161 -18.55 14.22 -15.49
CA LEU A 161 -17.21 14.22 -14.92
C LEU A 161 -16.92 15.51 -14.13
N GLN A 162 -17.33 16.66 -14.66
CA GLN A 162 -17.19 17.93 -13.97
C GLN A 162 -17.99 17.94 -12.65
N GLN A 163 -19.22 17.44 -12.68
CA GLN A 163 -20.06 17.34 -11.49
C GLN A 163 -19.50 16.36 -10.46
N ALA A 164 -18.97 15.21 -10.92
CA ALA A 164 -18.36 14.21 -10.05
C ALA A 164 -17.16 14.76 -9.24
N GLN A 165 -16.42 15.74 -9.76
CA GLN A 165 -15.21 16.26 -9.12
C GLN A 165 -15.44 16.81 -7.70
N ALA A 166 -16.64 17.29 -7.39
CA ALA A 166 -17.00 17.84 -6.09
C ALA A 166 -17.42 16.77 -5.08
N ALA A 167 -17.63 15.53 -5.50
CA ALA A 167 -18.11 14.45 -4.63
C ALA A 167 -17.08 14.11 -3.54
N PRO A 168 -17.47 14.13 -2.24
CA PRO A 168 -16.55 13.85 -1.15
C PRO A 168 -16.25 12.36 -1.02
N LEU A 169 -15.02 12.04 -0.61
CA LEU A 169 -14.53 10.70 -0.33
C LEU A 169 -15.21 10.14 0.93
N SER A 170 -15.97 9.08 0.78
CA SER A 170 -16.75 8.49 1.88
C SER A 170 -16.10 7.24 2.49
N ALA A 171 -15.40 6.45 1.67
CA ALA A 171 -14.73 5.23 2.11
C ALA A 171 -13.51 4.91 1.24
N MET A 172 -12.59 4.15 1.81
CA MET A 172 -11.45 3.57 1.08
C MET A 172 -11.36 2.08 1.40
N THR A 173 -11.06 1.27 0.39
CA THR A 173 -10.73 -0.15 0.57
C THR A 173 -9.34 -0.40 0.03
N PHE A 174 -8.44 -0.93 0.87
CA PHE A 174 -7.10 -1.29 0.47
C PHE A 174 -6.89 -2.79 0.59
N VAL A 175 -6.44 -3.42 -0.49
CA VAL A 175 -6.12 -4.84 -0.56
C VAL A 175 -4.62 -4.99 -0.79
N PRO A 176 -3.82 -5.28 0.25
CA PRO A 176 -2.38 -5.43 0.11
C PRO A 176 -2.01 -6.55 -0.87
N SER A 177 -0.95 -6.36 -1.64
CA SER A 177 -0.39 -7.41 -2.49
C SER A 177 0.27 -8.51 -1.66
N ALA A 178 0.94 -8.12 -0.56
CA ALA A 178 1.48 -9.05 0.42
C ALA A 178 0.36 -9.61 1.31
N ARG A 179 0.56 -10.84 1.79
CA ARG A 179 -0.33 -11.44 2.79
C ARG A 179 -0.14 -10.75 4.14
N LEU A 180 -1.25 -10.36 4.76
CA LEU A 180 -1.31 -9.93 6.15
C LEU A 180 -2.07 -11.00 6.95
N ASP A 181 -1.35 -11.75 7.76
CA ASP A 181 -1.91 -12.68 8.73
C ASP A 181 -2.31 -11.96 10.04
N ALA A 182 -3.01 -12.67 10.91
CA ALA A 182 -3.47 -12.14 12.19
C ALA A 182 -2.32 -11.59 13.05
N ALA A 183 -1.17 -12.27 13.08
CA ALA A 183 0.00 -11.84 13.83
C ALA A 183 0.56 -10.51 13.30
N THR A 184 0.67 -10.37 11.99
CA THR A 184 1.13 -9.14 11.33
C THR A 184 0.14 -7.99 11.56
N VAL A 185 -1.18 -8.26 11.45
CA VAL A 185 -2.21 -7.26 11.74
C VAL A 185 -2.10 -6.79 13.19
N GLN A 186 -2.00 -7.71 14.15
CA GLN A 186 -1.84 -7.35 15.56
C GLN A 186 -0.57 -6.55 15.85
N GLN A 187 0.55 -6.92 15.21
CA GLN A 187 1.80 -6.19 15.37
C GLN A 187 1.72 -4.75 14.83
N ARG A 188 0.99 -4.53 13.72
CA ARG A 188 0.94 -3.23 13.03
C ARG A 188 -0.19 -2.32 13.52
N PHE A 189 -1.33 -2.89 13.86
CA PHE A 189 -2.54 -2.15 14.24
C PHE A 189 -2.88 -2.28 15.74
N GLY A 190 -2.21 -3.18 16.47
CA GLY A 190 -2.53 -3.46 17.87
C GLY A 190 -3.79 -4.29 18.04
N GLU A 191 -4.28 -4.34 19.28
CA GLU A 191 -5.49 -5.10 19.63
C GLU A 191 -6.74 -4.37 19.12
N PRO A 192 -7.66 -5.05 18.38
CA PRO A 192 -8.90 -4.45 17.94
C PRO A 192 -9.87 -4.25 19.13
N ALA A 193 -10.73 -3.25 19.02
CA ALA A 193 -11.78 -3.02 20.01
C ALA A 193 -12.85 -4.13 20.01
N GLU A 194 -13.08 -4.75 18.85
CA GLU A 194 -14.09 -5.80 18.68
C GLU A 194 -13.63 -6.75 17.55
N ARG A 195 -13.97 -8.04 17.68
CA ARG A 195 -13.84 -9.04 16.62
C ARG A 195 -15.17 -9.65 16.31
N LEU A 196 -15.54 -9.72 15.03
CA LEU A 196 -16.75 -10.35 14.54
C LEU A 196 -16.37 -11.46 13.55
N THR A 197 -17.17 -12.52 13.49
CA THR A 197 -17.03 -13.53 12.43
C THR A 197 -17.77 -13.02 11.20
N GLY A 198 -17.09 -12.90 10.08
CA GLY A 198 -17.67 -12.53 8.80
C GLY A 198 -18.43 -13.69 8.14
N PRO A 199 -19.20 -13.40 7.09
CA PRO A 199 -20.12 -14.38 6.47
C PRO A 199 -19.37 -15.54 5.78
N GLU A 200 -18.13 -15.36 5.38
CA GLU A 200 -17.31 -16.37 4.70
C GLU A 200 -16.33 -17.08 5.65
N GLY A 201 -16.37 -16.75 6.96
CA GLY A 201 -15.50 -17.34 7.99
C GLY A 201 -14.23 -16.56 8.27
N GLU A 202 -14.05 -15.40 7.62
CA GLU A 202 -13.02 -14.44 7.98
C GLU A 202 -13.32 -13.79 9.34
N THR A 203 -12.30 -13.26 10.00
CA THR A 203 -12.49 -12.47 11.23
C THR A 203 -12.39 -10.99 10.91
N GLN A 204 -13.43 -10.24 11.21
CA GLN A 204 -13.47 -8.79 11.10
C GLN A 204 -12.88 -8.15 12.36
N TRP A 205 -11.76 -7.47 12.24
CA TRP A 205 -11.10 -6.74 13.32
C TRP A 205 -11.47 -5.27 13.25
N LEU A 206 -12.11 -4.76 14.29
CA LEU A 206 -12.73 -3.45 14.30
C LEU A 206 -11.96 -2.46 15.16
N TYR A 207 -11.63 -1.31 14.57
CA TYR A 207 -10.90 -0.19 15.19
C TYR A 207 -11.72 1.11 15.04
N PRO A 208 -12.78 1.31 15.84
CA PRO A 208 -13.72 2.44 15.69
C PRO A 208 -13.04 3.82 15.75
N VAL A 209 -12.05 3.98 16.64
CA VAL A 209 -11.32 5.24 16.83
C VAL A 209 -10.60 5.68 15.55
N TRP A 210 -10.20 4.73 14.74
CA TRP A 210 -9.52 4.98 13.45
C TRP A 210 -10.47 4.94 12.25
N GLY A 211 -11.72 4.55 12.46
CA GLY A 211 -12.65 4.31 11.35
C GLY A 211 -12.24 3.14 10.48
N LEU A 212 -11.57 2.12 11.04
CA LEU A 212 -10.98 1.00 10.29
C LEU A 212 -11.64 -0.33 10.66
N ALA A 213 -11.94 -1.14 9.65
CA ALA A 213 -12.22 -2.57 9.78
C ALA A 213 -11.25 -3.37 8.90
N ILE A 214 -10.75 -4.49 9.42
CA ILE A 214 -9.84 -5.38 8.70
C ILE A 214 -10.46 -6.77 8.64
N ALA A 215 -10.79 -7.22 7.43
CA ALA A 215 -11.13 -8.62 7.19
C ALA A 215 -9.84 -9.45 7.17
N VAL A 216 -9.62 -10.25 8.20
CA VAL A 216 -8.45 -11.12 8.35
C VAL A 216 -8.85 -12.53 7.93
N PRO A 217 -8.22 -13.12 6.90
CA PRO A 217 -8.54 -14.46 6.46
C PRO A 217 -8.18 -15.49 7.55
N PRO A 218 -8.87 -16.64 7.62
CA PRO A 218 -8.53 -17.71 8.53
C PRO A 218 -7.15 -18.30 8.20
N GLU A 219 -6.53 -18.95 9.18
CA GLU A 219 -5.22 -19.60 8.97
C GLU A 219 -5.35 -20.87 8.12
N GLU A 220 -6.48 -21.56 8.23
CA GLU A 220 -6.78 -22.81 7.55
C GLU A 220 -8.10 -22.74 6.76
N GLY A 221 -8.27 -23.66 5.84
CA GLY A 221 -9.49 -23.76 5.03
C GLY A 221 -9.39 -23.07 3.66
N PRO A 222 -10.52 -23.00 2.93
CA PRO A 222 -10.55 -22.48 1.55
C PRO A 222 -10.08 -21.01 1.43
N LEU A 223 -10.40 -20.20 2.44
CA LEU A 223 -10.03 -18.78 2.48
C LEU A 223 -8.65 -18.51 3.07
N ALA A 224 -7.91 -19.53 3.51
CA ALA A 224 -6.57 -19.33 4.09
C ALA A 224 -5.58 -18.62 3.15
N ARG A 225 -5.83 -18.64 1.84
CA ARG A 225 -5.04 -17.94 0.82
C ARG A 225 -5.61 -16.58 0.43
N ALA A 226 -6.77 -16.21 0.95
CA ALA A 226 -7.36 -14.90 0.69
C ALA A 226 -6.44 -13.78 1.21
N LYS A 227 -6.62 -12.59 0.67
CA LYS A 227 -5.92 -11.40 1.15
C LYS A 227 -6.73 -10.71 2.23
N ALA A 228 -6.05 -10.12 3.19
CA ALA A 228 -6.71 -9.20 4.11
C ALA A 228 -7.28 -8.01 3.33
N VAL A 229 -8.43 -7.51 3.79
CA VAL A 229 -9.07 -6.33 3.21
C VAL A 229 -9.21 -5.27 4.30
N LEU A 230 -8.64 -4.10 4.05
CA LEU A 230 -8.68 -2.97 4.97
C LEU A 230 -9.72 -1.97 4.48
N GLN A 231 -10.73 -1.68 5.28
CA GLN A 231 -11.81 -0.75 4.96
C GLN A 231 -11.75 0.45 5.90
N TYR A 232 -11.67 1.64 5.32
CA TYR A 232 -11.56 2.90 6.05
C TYR A 232 -12.78 3.78 5.77
N VAL A 233 -13.34 4.34 6.81
CA VAL A 233 -14.38 5.37 6.78
C VAL A 233 -14.04 6.45 7.80
N ALA A 234 -14.67 7.62 7.73
CA ALA A 234 -14.55 8.59 8.82
C ALA A 234 -14.99 7.96 10.15
N PRO A 235 -14.22 8.10 11.26
CA PRO A 235 -14.59 7.53 12.57
C PRO A 235 -16.01 7.85 13.01
N ALA A 236 -16.50 9.06 12.74
CA ALA A 236 -17.88 9.47 13.02
C ALA A 236 -18.93 8.62 12.26
N ARG A 237 -18.55 7.99 11.15
CA ARG A 237 -19.45 7.15 10.33
C ARG A 237 -19.22 5.65 10.54
N PHE A 238 -18.26 5.25 11.38
CA PHE A 238 -17.84 3.85 11.53
C PHE A 238 -19.00 2.93 11.92
N ALA A 239 -19.78 3.30 12.94
CA ALA A 239 -20.88 2.48 13.41
C ALA A 239 -21.92 2.20 12.32
N GLN A 240 -22.23 3.23 11.51
CA GLN A 240 -23.25 3.12 10.45
C GLN A 240 -22.73 2.42 9.20
N ARG A 241 -21.48 2.74 8.78
CA ARG A 241 -20.96 2.33 7.48
C ARG A 241 -20.23 0.99 7.49
N LEU A 242 -19.63 0.60 8.63
CA LEU A 242 -18.88 -0.66 8.76
C LEU A 242 -19.52 -1.61 9.78
N ARG A 243 -19.71 -1.18 11.03
CA ARG A 243 -20.14 -2.10 12.08
C ARG A 243 -21.56 -2.63 11.86
N ALA A 244 -22.55 -1.78 11.56
CA ALA A 244 -23.94 -2.20 11.40
C ALA A 244 -24.14 -3.19 10.23
N PRO A 245 -23.56 -2.98 9.02
CA PRO A 245 -23.62 -3.97 7.95
C PRO A 245 -23.00 -5.32 8.31
N LEU A 246 -21.86 -5.32 9.01
CA LEU A 246 -21.18 -6.55 9.44
C LEU A 246 -22.03 -7.35 10.44
N LEU A 247 -22.67 -6.69 11.40
CA LEU A 247 -23.61 -7.34 12.32
C LEU A 247 -24.82 -7.93 11.61
N SER A 248 -25.35 -7.22 10.61
CA SER A 248 -26.49 -7.72 9.82
C SER A 248 -26.10 -8.94 8.98
N ALA A 249 -24.89 -8.97 8.44
CA ALA A 249 -24.37 -10.09 7.65
C ALA A 249 -24.01 -11.31 8.52
N SER A 250 -23.63 -11.09 9.79
CA SER A 250 -23.25 -12.16 10.73
C SER A 250 -24.44 -12.80 11.43
N SER A 251 -25.64 -12.20 11.33
CA SER A 251 -26.86 -12.77 11.89
C SER A 251 -27.34 -13.88 10.96
N PRO A 252 -27.47 -15.16 11.43
CA PRO A 252 -28.05 -16.20 10.60
C PRO A 252 -29.50 -15.81 10.26
N THR A 253 -29.81 -15.83 8.97
CA THR A 253 -31.20 -15.67 8.50
C THR A 253 -32.01 -16.78 9.14
N ALA A 254 -32.83 -16.45 10.13
CA ALA A 254 -33.82 -17.38 10.69
C ALA A 254 -34.81 -17.72 9.57
N SER A 255 -34.66 -18.92 9.00
CA SER A 255 -35.60 -19.52 8.05
C SER A 255 -36.71 -20.21 8.79
#